data_b7fce887858c546f092aeb2834a00c57
#
_entry.id   b7fce887858c546f092aeb2834a00c57
#
_cell.length_a   1.000
_cell.length_b   1.000
_cell.length_c   1.000
_cell.angle_alpha   90.00
_cell.angle_beta   90.00
_cell.angle_gamma   90.00
#
_symmetry.space_group_name_H-M   'P 1'
#
loop_
_entity.id
_entity.type
_entity.pdbx_description
1 polymer ?
#
loop_
_entity_poly.entity_id
_entity_poly.type
_entity_poly.pdbx_seq_one_letter_code
_entity_poly.pdbx_strand_id
1 'polypeptide(L)'
;MSSQDIIVRKNERSWAIEIISQINRITSENDLVIKRAGGESTISYSKSGRMFPDVILYEDKELSRILQGWELKMPDVPITDETFVKDAQRKAKALGLTSCLIWNFTYAQLFIFNEASGDFELKKQWENLSIKSRSDVALYKDNWEKTLYEVIIFVNEFLLSNDVKHISIGEIISNSALNILINDNKSIVADFLKEQSVVDSVIEAKISIWWKSIKSEYQFDETDPYKAYAKSVILNWAYRIIFAHLIKRQQKEAVHVNDIDYETTPKEANIIFSEITSKCDFYNVFASIDLNELLPNKTWESLVDLSLFLKENGIKSINQSMLQNILEKCVNVTRRELNGQFTTPKTLARILSSITIHNWTEDCADPCCGTGTIPHEIINLKKFKIGVSKAVDTTWASDKYSLPLQIANISMTSCETINMANRIFQSNALELKPGVTTDIVDPKTGIKLTYGIPLFGAICSNLPFIAFE
;
A
#
# COMPACT_ATOMS: atom_id res chain seq x y z
N MET A 1 38.55 -31.48 -19.16
CA MET A 1 37.65 -30.62 -18.35
C MET A 1 36.61 -31.51 -17.72
N SER A 2 36.72 -31.74 -16.44
CA SER A 2 35.89 -32.69 -15.71
C SER A 2 34.51 -32.07 -15.44
N SER A 3 33.47 -32.91 -15.40
CA SER A 3 32.07 -32.54 -15.13
C SER A 3 31.82 -31.94 -13.74
N GLN A 4 32.85 -31.55 -13.01
CA GLN A 4 32.79 -30.94 -11.67
C GLN A 4 32.80 -29.39 -11.67
N ASP A 5 32.99 -28.73 -12.82
CA ASP A 5 33.13 -27.26 -12.87
C ASP A 5 31.87 -26.48 -13.17
N ILE A 6 30.69 -27.12 -13.18
CA ILE A 6 29.41 -26.44 -13.35
C ILE A 6 28.56 -26.60 -12.09
N ILE A 7 29.12 -26.35 -10.93
CA ILE A 7 28.30 -25.96 -9.77
C ILE A 7 28.02 -24.47 -9.94
N VAL A 8 26.90 -24.14 -10.57
CA VAL A 8 26.34 -22.79 -10.57
C VAL A 8 26.33 -22.34 -9.11
N ARG A 9 27.08 -21.28 -8.77
CA ARG A 9 27.08 -20.69 -7.43
C ARG A 9 25.69 -20.10 -7.19
N LYS A 10 24.79 -20.92 -6.61
CA LYS A 10 23.47 -20.46 -6.20
C LYS A 10 23.66 -19.35 -5.16
N ASN A 11 23.03 -18.20 -5.38
CA ASN A 11 22.96 -17.09 -4.43
C ASN A 11 21.80 -17.30 -3.43
N GLU A 12 21.69 -16.47 -2.42
CA GLU A 12 20.61 -16.52 -1.40
C GLU A 12 19.23 -16.67 -2.04
N ARG A 13 19.00 -15.96 -3.12
CA ARG A 13 17.75 -15.97 -3.86
C ARG A 13 17.44 -17.30 -4.54
N SER A 14 18.43 -17.90 -5.22
CA SER A 14 18.22 -19.21 -5.83
C SER A 14 17.82 -20.25 -4.78
N TRP A 15 18.33 -20.10 -3.56
CA TRP A 15 17.96 -20.93 -2.42
C TRP A 15 16.59 -20.59 -1.87
N ALA A 16 16.19 -19.33 -1.81
CA ALA A 16 14.85 -18.93 -1.41
C ALA A 16 13.79 -19.56 -2.34
N ILE A 17 14.00 -19.51 -3.65
CA ILE A 17 13.13 -20.17 -4.64
C ILE A 17 13.04 -21.68 -4.39
N GLU A 18 14.15 -22.33 -4.08
CA GLU A 18 14.17 -23.78 -3.81
C GLU A 18 13.45 -24.12 -2.52
N ILE A 19 13.65 -23.33 -1.46
CA ILE A 19 12.93 -23.46 -0.18
C ILE A 19 11.43 -23.28 -0.39
N ILE A 20 10.99 -22.25 -1.12
CA ILE A 20 9.59 -22.01 -1.46
C ILE A 20 9.00 -23.22 -2.21
N SER A 21 9.73 -23.76 -3.18
CA SER A 21 9.32 -24.97 -3.92
C SER A 21 9.14 -26.17 -3.01
N GLN A 22 10.08 -26.39 -2.08
CA GLN A 22 9.99 -27.50 -1.12
C GLN A 22 8.86 -27.30 -0.11
N ILE A 23 8.64 -26.08 0.39
CA ILE A 23 7.49 -25.79 1.26
C ILE A 23 6.19 -26.10 0.51
N ASN A 24 6.06 -25.67 -0.74
CA ASN A 24 4.86 -25.91 -1.55
C ASN A 24 4.64 -27.41 -1.82
N ARG A 25 5.71 -28.20 -1.96
CA ARG A 25 5.61 -29.65 -2.02
C ARG A 25 5.08 -30.22 -0.71
N ILE A 26 5.68 -29.86 0.43
CA ILE A 26 5.25 -30.32 1.77
C ILE A 26 3.78 -29.99 1.99
N THR A 27 3.35 -28.76 1.69
CA THR A 27 1.96 -28.32 1.90
C THR A 27 0.97 -28.99 0.96
N SER A 28 1.41 -29.43 -0.23
CA SER A 28 0.54 -30.19 -1.16
C SER A 28 0.34 -31.64 -0.76
N GLU A 29 1.29 -32.23 -0.04
CA GLU A 29 1.28 -33.61 0.42
C GLU A 29 0.63 -33.78 1.81
N ASN A 30 0.45 -32.68 2.55
CA ASN A 30 -0.09 -32.67 3.91
C ASN A 30 -1.24 -31.67 4.04
N ASP A 31 -2.25 -32.01 4.85
CA ASP A 31 -3.34 -31.06 5.14
C ASP A 31 -2.94 -30.12 6.27
N LEU A 32 -2.27 -29.03 5.90
CA LEU A 32 -1.75 -28.02 6.81
C LEU A 32 -2.60 -26.74 6.72
N VAL A 33 -2.55 -25.88 7.76
CA VAL A 33 -3.07 -24.49 7.69
C VAL A 33 -2.29 -23.68 6.67
N ILE A 34 -0.96 -23.91 6.60
CA ILE A 34 -0.12 -23.33 5.56
C ILE A 34 -0.49 -23.99 4.22
N LYS A 35 -1.13 -23.23 3.34
CA LYS A 35 -1.56 -23.75 2.02
C LYS A 35 -0.56 -23.46 0.92
N ARG A 36 0.26 -22.43 1.07
CA ARG A 36 1.25 -22.04 0.08
C ARG A 36 2.37 -21.19 0.71
N ALA A 37 3.57 -21.28 0.14
CA ALA A 37 4.64 -20.33 0.32
C ALA A 37 4.84 -19.52 -0.96
N GLY A 38 5.16 -18.26 -0.82
CA GLY A 38 5.60 -17.35 -1.87
C GLY A 38 6.76 -16.52 -1.34
N GLY A 39 7.29 -15.64 -2.15
CA GLY A 39 8.38 -14.76 -1.81
C GLY A 39 8.95 -14.17 -3.08
N GLU A 40 10.02 -13.46 -2.96
CA GLU A 40 10.58 -12.71 -4.06
C GLU A 40 10.99 -13.57 -5.26
N SER A 41 10.17 -13.54 -6.30
CA SER A 41 10.42 -14.24 -7.57
C SER A 41 11.23 -13.39 -8.56
N THR A 42 11.46 -12.10 -8.29
CA THR A 42 12.07 -11.17 -9.25
C THR A 42 13.54 -10.89 -8.98
N ILE A 43 14.31 -10.90 -10.06
CA ILE A 43 15.76 -10.77 -10.10
C ILE A 43 16.15 -9.31 -9.94
N SER A 44 16.78 -8.92 -8.81
CA SER A 44 17.65 -7.76 -8.86
C SER A 44 18.64 -7.60 -7.72
N TYR A 45 19.64 -6.79 -7.98
CA TYR A 45 20.82 -6.53 -7.15
C TYR A 45 20.59 -5.36 -6.16
N SER A 46 19.51 -5.37 -5.35
CA SER A 46 19.44 -4.35 -4.31
C SER A 46 20.42 -4.66 -3.18
N LYS A 47 21.28 -3.69 -2.84
CA LYS A 47 22.21 -3.74 -1.70
C LYS A 47 21.60 -3.15 -0.43
N SER A 48 20.42 -2.57 -0.48
CA SER A 48 19.72 -1.98 0.67
C SER A 48 18.71 -2.94 1.27
N GLY A 49 18.46 -2.85 2.56
CA GLY A 49 17.53 -3.73 3.27
C GLY A 49 16.12 -3.66 2.68
N ARG A 50 15.57 -4.79 2.28
CA ARG A 50 14.23 -4.94 1.69
C ARG A 50 13.14 -4.69 2.69
N MET A 51 11.97 -4.30 2.21
CA MET A 51 10.81 -4.03 3.05
C MET A 51 10.06 -5.29 3.48
N PHE A 52 10.12 -6.37 2.67
CA PHE A 52 9.38 -7.61 2.88
C PHE A 52 10.30 -8.81 3.11
N PRO A 53 9.81 -9.89 3.80
CA PRO A 53 10.57 -11.11 4.02
C PRO A 53 10.91 -11.87 2.72
N ASP A 54 11.97 -12.68 2.75
CA ASP A 54 12.39 -13.52 1.63
C ASP A 54 11.39 -14.63 1.30
N VAL A 55 10.71 -15.19 2.33
CA VAL A 55 9.64 -16.19 2.19
C VAL A 55 8.44 -15.76 3.00
N ILE A 56 7.25 -15.90 2.43
CA ILE A 56 5.97 -15.61 3.07
C ILE A 56 5.11 -16.86 3.02
N LEU A 57 4.55 -17.25 4.17
CA LEU A 57 3.61 -18.36 4.28
C LEU A 57 2.17 -17.85 4.24
N TYR A 58 1.32 -18.52 3.48
CA TYR A 58 -0.06 -18.13 3.26
C TYR A 58 -1.04 -19.21 3.71
N GLU A 59 -2.21 -18.77 4.22
CA GLU A 59 -3.34 -19.62 4.59
C GLU A 59 -4.12 -20.11 3.38
N ASP A 60 -4.04 -19.40 2.26
CA ASP A 60 -4.81 -19.70 1.06
C ASP A 60 -3.93 -19.80 -0.19
N LYS A 61 -4.45 -20.48 -1.22
CA LYS A 61 -3.78 -20.64 -2.52
C LYS A 61 -3.80 -19.35 -3.36
N GLU A 62 -4.63 -18.39 -2.99
CA GLU A 62 -4.79 -17.12 -3.70
C GLU A 62 -3.80 -16.04 -3.20
N LEU A 63 -2.97 -16.35 -2.20
CA LEU A 63 -1.96 -15.45 -1.60
C LEU A 63 -2.60 -14.18 -0.99
N SER A 64 -3.78 -14.30 -0.40
CA SER A 64 -4.53 -13.16 0.13
C SER A 64 -4.40 -12.98 1.65
N ARG A 65 -4.03 -14.04 2.37
CA ARG A 65 -3.86 -14.04 3.83
C ARG A 65 -2.49 -14.56 4.23
N ILE A 66 -1.73 -13.71 4.90
CA ILE A 66 -0.38 -14.02 5.35
C ILE A 66 -0.41 -14.58 6.77
N LEU A 67 0.33 -15.66 6.98
CA LEU A 67 0.50 -16.32 8.28
C LEU A 67 1.82 -15.95 8.94
N GLN A 68 2.92 -15.98 8.17
CA GLN A 68 4.26 -15.78 8.72
C GLN A 68 5.24 -15.32 7.63
N GLY A 69 6.26 -14.56 8.03
CA GLY A 69 7.39 -14.17 7.18
C GLY A 69 8.70 -14.82 7.64
N TRP A 70 9.53 -15.23 6.68
CA TRP A 70 10.84 -15.82 6.94
C TRP A 70 11.94 -14.99 6.30
N GLU A 71 13.04 -14.84 7.01
CA GLU A 71 14.25 -14.22 6.51
C GLU A 71 15.34 -15.28 6.36
N LEU A 72 16.00 -15.29 5.21
CA LEU A 72 16.98 -16.30 4.85
C LEU A 72 18.36 -15.68 4.72
N LYS A 73 19.38 -16.40 5.19
CA LYS A 73 20.78 -16.09 4.96
C LYS A 73 21.56 -17.34 4.61
N MET A 74 22.75 -17.13 4.06
CA MET A 74 23.69 -18.22 3.84
C MET A 74 24.39 -18.61 5.15
N PRO A 75 24.93 -19.83 5.28
CA PRO A 75 25.54 -20.32 6.52
C PRO A 75 26.72 -19.50 7.04
N ASP A 76 27.35 -18.70 6.19
CA ASP A 76 28.44 -17.78 6.55
C ASP A 76 27.97 -16.52 7.30
N VAL A 77 26.66 -16.28 7.37
CA VAL A 77 26.06 -15.20 8.18
C VAL A 77 25.60 -15.78 9.50
N PRO A 78 26.17 -15.35 10.65
CA PRO A 78 25.74 -15.83 11.96
C PRO A 78 24.27 -15.47 12.24
N ILE A 79 23.50 -16.43 12.73
CA ILE A 79 22.10 -16.22 13.09
C ILE A 79 21.91 -15.26 14.28
N THR A 80 22.99 -15.03 15.03
CA THR A 80 23.05 -14.10 16.17
C THR A 80 23.44 -12.68 15.77
N ASP A 81 23.63 -12.41 14.48
CA ASP A 81 23.88 -11.05 14.00
C ASP A 81 22.67 -10.16 14.32
N GLU A 82 22.88 -9.19 15.19
CA GLU A 82 21.80 -8.31 15.65
C GLU A 82 21.14 -7.53 14.50
N THR A 83 21.92 -7.16 13.48
CA THR A 83 21.41 -6.44 12.31
C THR A 83 20.44 -7.31 11.52
N PHE A 84 20.81 -8.59 11.33
CA PHE A 84 19.98 -9.57 10.65
C PHE A 84 18.69 -9.86 11.44
N VAL A 85 18.79 -10.09 12.76
CA VAL A 85 17.63 -10.34 13.62
C VAL A 85 16.68 -9.14 13.63
N LYS A 86 17.21 -7.92 13.82
CA LYS A 86 16.41 -6.69 13.83
C LYS A 86 15.73 -6.42 12.48
N ASP A 87 16.40 -6.70 11.35
CA ASP A 87 15.79 -6.54 10.02
C ASP A 87 14.62 -7.51 9.81
N ALA A 88 14.79 -8.78 10.18
CA ALA A 88 13.72 -9.78 10.11
C ALA A 88 12.50 -9.38 10.97
N GLN A 89 12.74 -8.93 12.20
CA GLN A 89 11.69 -8.46 13.11
C GLN A 89 11.01 -7.19 12.59
N ARG A 90 11.77 -6.25 12.01
CA ARG A 90 11.23 -5.05 11.36
C ARG A 90 10.28 -5.41 10.21
N LYS A 91 10.69 -6.35 9.36
CA LYS A 91 9.86 -6.84 8.25
C LYS A 91 8.59 -7.53 8.74
N ALA A 92 8.68 -8.34 9.81
CA ALA A 92 7.52 -8.95 10.43
C ALA A 92 6.55 -7.89 11.01
N LYS A 93 7.08 -6.88 11.71
CA LYS A 93 6.28 -5.73 12.18
C LYS A 93 5.64 -4.98 11.02
N ALA A 94 6.36 -4.82 9.89
CA ALA A 94 5.84 -4.19 8.68
C ALA A 94 4.63 -4.92 8.10
N LEU A 95 4.60 -6.23 8.22
CA LEU A 95 3.47 -7.06 7.81
C LEU A 95 2.41 -7.21 8.92
N GLY A 96 2.62 -6.63 10.11
CA GLY A 96 1.73 -6.80 11.27
C GLY A 96 1.73 -8.22 11.83
N LEU A 97 2.76 -9.01 11.54
CA LEU A 97 2.86 -10.40 11.95
C LEU A 97 3.28 -10.52 13.41
N THR A 98 2.71 -11.52 14.10
CA THR A 98 3.03 -11.84 15.50
C THR A 98 4.15 -12.87 15.63
N SER A 99 4.65 -13.40 14.53
CA SER A 99 5.79 -14.31 14.52
C SER A 99 6.62 -14.19 13.25
N CYS A 100 7.90 -14.49 13.32
CA CYS A 100 8.80 -14.61 12.17
C CYS A 100 9.81 -15.73 12.38
N LEU A 101 10.36 -16.22 11.28
CA LEU A 101 11.41 -17.22 11.30
C LEU A 101 12.66 -16.67 10.61
N ILE A 102 13.82 -16.93 11.21
CA ILE A 102 15.14 -16.62 10.65
C ILE A 102 15.85 -17.92 10.38
N TRP A 103 16.42 -18.10 9.20
CA TRP A 103 17.11 -19.33 8.83
C TRP A 103 18.36 -19.08 8.01
N ASN A 104 19.46 -19.68 8.43
CA ASN A 104 20.73 -19.66 7.68
C ASN A 104 21.21 -21.08 7.29
N PHE A 105 20.31 -22.05 7.18
CA PHE A 105 20.54 -23.49 6.92
C PHE A 105 21.22 -24.24 8.05
N THR A 106 22.14 -23.64 8.81
CA THR A 106 22.73 -24.23 10.00
C THR A 106 21.79 -24.15 11.18
N TYR A 107 21.11 -23.01 11.33
CA TYR A 107 20.15 -22.75 12.40
C TYR A 107 18.88 -22.17 11.84
N ALA A 108 17.74 -22.60 12.39
CA ALA A 108 16.45 -21.94 12.21
C ALA A 108 15.94 -21.46 13.58
N GLN A 109 15.49 -20.21 13.68
CA GLN A 109 14.99 -19.61 14.91
C GLN A 109 13.60 -19.02 14.68
N LEU A 110 12.64 -19.47 15.49
CA LEU A 110 11.27 -18.92 15.52
C LEU A 110 11.17 -17.87 16.62
N PHE A 111 10.78 -16.67 16.24
CA PHE A 111 10.51 -15.55 17.14
C PHE A 111 9.01 -15.27 17.21
N ILE A 112 8.52 -14.93 18.39
CA ILE A 112 7.13 -14.57 18.65
C ILE A 112 7.09 -13.18 19.29
N PHE A 113 6.16 -12.35 18.85
CA PHE A 113 5.95 -11.02 19.40
C PHE A 113 5.29 -11.12 20.79
N ASN A 114 5.94 -10.56 21.78
CA ASN A 114 5.41 -10.44 23.13
C ASN A 114 4.79 -9.04 23.31
N GLU A 115 3.47 -8.98 23.48
CA GLU A 115 2.75 -7.72 23.64
C GLU A 115 3.17 -6.95 24.93
N ALA A 116 3.59 -7.67 25.97
CA ALA A 116 4.00 -7.04 27.23
C ALA A 116 5.35 -6.32 27.13
N SER A 117 6.31 -6.89 26.40
CA SER A 117 7.62 -6.27 26.16
C SER A 117 7.63 -5.36 24.92
N GLY A 118 6.67 -5.51 24.03
CA GLY A 118 6.62 -4.82 22.74
C GLY A 118 7.68 -5.29 21.73
N ASP A 119 8.30 -6.46 21.98
CA ASP A 119 9.41 -6.98 21.19
C ASP A 119 9.25 -8.48 20.89
N PHE A 120 10.10 -8.99 19.99
CA PHE A 120 10.13 -10.40 19.61
C PHE A 120 11.02 -11.21 20.54
N GLU A 121 10.54 -12.37 20.99
CA GLU A 121 11.26 -13.30 21.85
C GLU A 121 11.49 -14.63 21.12
N LEU A 122 12.68 -15.23 21.32
CA LEU A 122 13.01 -16.54 20.76
C LEU A 122 12.13 -17.62 21.40
N LYS A 123 11.36 -18.33 20.57
CA LYS A 123 10.48 -19.43 21.00
C LYS A 123 11.13 -20.79 20.83
N LYS A 124 11.79 -21.02 19.69
CA LYS A 124 12.39 -22.32 19.37
C LYS A 124 13.55 -22.15 18.39
N GLN A 125 14.52 -23.04 18.52
CA GLN A 125 15.67 -23.17 17.62
C GLN A 125 15.79 -24.61 17.12
N TRP A 126 16.16 -24.76 15.85
CA TRP A 126 16.57 -26.01 15.24
C TRP A 126 18.01 -25.87 14.77
N GLU A 127 18.75 -26.98 14.74
CA GLU A 127 20.16 -27.02 14.37
C GLU A 127 20.43 -28.08 13.32
N ASN A 128 21.20 -27.72 12.31
CA ASN A 128 21.72 -28.63 11.30
C ASN A 128 23.22 -28.45 11.18
N LEU A 129 23.97 -29.09 12.09
CA LEU A 129 25.42 -28.93 12.21
C LEU A 129 26.21 -29.56 11.05
N SER A 130 25.57 -30.28 10.13
CA SER A 130 26.19 -30.78 8.91
C SER A 130 26.45 -29.67 7.90
N ILE A 131 25.78 -28.51 8.02
CA ILE A 131 25.93 -27.39 7.11
C ILE A 131 26.70 -26.27 7.82
N LYS A 132 27.92 -26.01 7.35
CA LYS A 132 28.82 -24.98 7.89
C LYS A 132 29.24 -23.92 6.87
N SER A 133 29.08 -24.23 5.60
CA SER A 133 29.48 -23.36 4.49
C SER A 133 28.44 -23.36 3.36
N ARG A 134 28.60 -22.41 2.43
CA ARG A 134 27.71 -22.32 1.24
C ARG A 134 27.74 -23.58 0.37
N SER A 135 28.89 -24.24 0.27
CA SER A 135 29.07 -25.50 -0.49
C SER A 135 28.27 -26.64 0.14
N ASP A 136 28.17 -26.66 1.48
CA ASP A 136 27.45 -27.72 2.19
C ASP A 136 25.95 -27.70 1.94
N VAL A 137 25.36 -26.54 1.64
CA VAL A 137 23.93 -26.41 1.34
C VAL A 137 23.52 -27.26 0.14
N ALA A 138 24.34 -27.31 -0.90
CA ALA A 138 24.11 -28.18 -2.06
C ALA A 138 24.44 -29.64 -1.78
N LEU A 139 25.50 -29.88 -0.99
CA LEU A 139 26.02 -31.22 -0.71
C LEU A 139 25.11 -32.00 0.25
N TYR A 140 24.54 -31.33 1.26
CA TYR A 140 23.68 -31.93 2.28
C TYR A 140 22.22 -31.52 2.10
N LYS A 141 21.71 -31.60 0.87
CA LYS A 141 20.35 -31.19 0.52
C LYS A 141 19.32 -31.93 1.36
N ASP A 142 19.40 -33.24 1.47
CA ASP A 142 18.45 -34.09 2.23
C ASP A 142 18.41 -33.69 3.72
N ASN A 143 19.52 -33.22 4.26
CA ASN A 143 19.59 -32.84 5.68
C ASN A 143 18.81 -31.55 5.95
N TRP A 144 18.98 -30.52 5.12
CA TRP A 144 18.22 -29.28 5.34
C TRP A 144 16.75 -29.42 4.91
N GLU A 145 16.42 -30.26 3.92
CA GLU A 145 15.04 -30.59 3.58
C GLU A 145 14.31 -31.27 4.75
N LYS A 146 15.00 -32.17 5.47
CA LYS A 146 14.47 -32.76 6.69
C LYS A 146 14.22 -31.71 7.78
N THR A 147 15.20 -30.84 8.00
CA THR A 147 15.04 -29.71 8.96
C THR A 147 13.88 -28.81 8.55
N LEU A 148 13.74 -28.49 7.25
CA LEU A 148 12.64 -27.71 6.72
C LEU A 148 11.28 -28.37 7.02
N TYR A 149 11.17 -29.68 6.81
CA TYR A 149 9.95 -30.42 7.11
C TYR A 149 9.59 -30.32 8.60
N GLU A 150 10.56 -30.53 9.50
CA GLU A 150 10.36 -30.40 10.96
C GLU A 150 9.92 -28.98 11.35
N VAL A 151 10.52 -27.97 10.74
CA VAL A 151 10.16 -26.56 10.96
C VAL A 151 8.72 -26.30 10.49
N ILE A 152 8.35 -26.72 9.29
CA ILE A 152 7.00 -26.50 8.73
C ILE A 152 5.93 -27.17 9.57
N ILE A 153 6.14 -28.41 9.99
CA ILE A 153 5.17 -29.13 10.84
C ILE A 153 5.01 -28.40 12.19
N PHE A 154 6.11 -28.02 12.83
CA PHE A 154 6.04 -27.27 14.09
C PHE A 154 5.37 -25.91 13.94
N VAL A 155 5.72 -25.15 12.90
CA VAL A 155 5.10 -23.85 12.61
C VAL A 155 3.60 -24.02 12.36
N ASN A 156 3.20 -25.07 11.65
CA ASN A 156 1.79 -25.39 11.43
C ASN A 156 1.04 -25.67 12.74
N GLU A 157 1.61 -26.48 13.64
CA GLU A 157 1.03 -26.76 14.96
C GLU A 157 0.98 -25.49 15.81
N PHE A 158 2.02 -24.68 15.76
CA PHE A 158 2.08 -23.39 16.45
C PHE A 158 0.97 -22.44 15.94
N LEU A 159 0.77 -22.35 14.63
CA LEU A 159 -0.27 -21.51 14.02
C LEU A 159 -1.69 -22.00 14.38
N LEU A 160 -1.88 -23.31 14.54
CA LEU A 160 -3.15 -23.89 14.98
C LEU A 160 -3.45 -23.68 16.47
N SER A 161 -2.43 -23.68 17.32
CA SER A 161 -2.58 -23.61 18.79
C SER A 161 -2.66 -22.20 19.34
N ASN A 162 -2.24 -21.21 18.57
CA ASN A 162 -2.26 -19.80 18.95
C ASN A 162 -3.31 -19.07 18.13
N ASP A 163 -3.97 -18.09 18.73
CA ASP A 163 -4.94 -17.21 18.08
C ASP A 163 -4.18 -16.25 17.13
N VAL A 164 -3.65 -16.81 16.04
CA VAL A 164 -2.88 -16.04 15.05
C VAL A 164 -3.85 -15.19 14.27
N LYS A 165 -3.69 -13.87 14.35
CA LYS A 165 -4.47 -12.94 13.54
C LYS A 165 -4.18 -13.20 12.07
N HIS A 166 -5.18 -13.67 11.35
CA HIS A 166 -5.12 -13.79 9.89
C HIS A 166 -5.18 -12.38 9.29
N ILE A 167 -4.06 -11.93 8.73
CA ILE A 167 -3.95 -10.56 8.23
C ILE A 167 -4.08 -10.58 6.72
N SER A 168 -5.09 -9.87 6.20
CA SER A 168 -5.25 -9.68 4.76
C SER A 168 -4.20 -8.70 4.21
N ILE A 169 -3.84 -8.86 2.93
CA ILE A 169 -2.90 -7.96 2.26
C ILE A 169 -3.36 -6.49 2.35
N GLY A 170 -4.67 -6.25 2.25
CA GLY A 170 -5.20 -4.90 2.41
C GLY A 170 -4.96 -4.32 3.81
N GLU A 171 -5.11 -5.12 4.86
CA GLU A 171 -4.80 -4.71 6.23
C GLU A 171 -3.31 -4.44 6.42
N ILE A 172 -2.44 -5.24 5.83
CA ILE A 172 -0.99 -5.02 5.86
C ILE A 172 -0.63 -3.68 5.22
N ILE A 173 -1.14 -3.43 4.01
CA ILE A 173 -0.87 -2.17 3.30
C ILE A 173 -1.41 -1.00 4.13
N SER A 174 -2.65 -1.09 4.63
CA SER A 174 -3.29 0.01 5.36
C SER A 174 -2.69 0.28 6.73
N ASN A 175 -2.30 -0.76 7.46
CA ASN A 175 -1.93 -0.62 8.86
C ASN A 175 -0.42 -0.41 9.07
N SER A 176 0.40 -0.98 8.21
CA SER A 176 1.83 -1.11 8.49
C SER A 176 2.72 -0.66 7.34
N ALA A 177 2.55 -1.21 6.14
CA ALA A 177 3.49 -1.03 5.05
C ALA A 177 3.65 0.43 4.61
N LEU A 178 2.57 1.18 4.43
CA LEU A 178 2.65 2.60 4.04
C LEU A 178 3.25 3.48 5.15
N ASN A 179 2.93 3.21 6.42
CA ASN A 179 3.51 3.97 7.53
C ASN A 179 5.02 3.76 7.63
N ILE A 180 5.48 2.52 7.45
CA ILE A 180 6.91 2.21 7.44
C ILE A 180 7.59 2.84 6.22
N LEU A 181 7.01 2.70 5.03
CA LEU A 181 7.52 3.32 3.81
C LEU A 181 7.74 4.84 4.01
N ILE A 182 6.77 5.54 4.62
CA ILE A 182 6.86 6.97 4.90
C ILE A 182 7.92 7.25 5.97
N ASN A 183 7.88 6.54 7.09
CA ASN A 183 8.77 6.82 8.22
C ASN A 183 10.23 6.55 7.89
N ASP A 184 10.52 5.47 7.16
CA ASP A 184 11.87 5.11 6.77
C ASP A 184 12.47 6.04 5.70
N ASN A 185 11.62 6.66 4.86
CA ASN A 185 12.08 7.40 3.70
C ASN A 185 11.86 8.92 3.77
N LYS A 186 10.93 9.42 4.59
CA LYS A 186 10.57 10.85 4.63
C LYS A 186 11.79 11.77 4.86
N SER A 187 12.63 11.44 5.83
CA SER A 187 13.81 12.26 6.13
C SER A 187 14.87 12.15 5.03
N ILE A 188 15.07 10.95 4.47
CA ILE A 188 16.04 10.70 3.38
C ILE A 188 15.68 11.54 2.14
N VAL A 189 14.41 11.55 1.75
CA VAL A 189 13.93 12.36 0.61
C VAL A 189 14.01 13.85 0.92
N ALA A 190 13.63 14.28 2.13
CA ALA A 190 13.70 15.69 2.52
C ALA A 190 15.12 16.24 2.48
N ASP A 191 16.09 15.50 3.02
CA ASP A 191 17.49 15.90 3.04
C ASP A 191 18.07 15.92 1.61
N PHE A 192 17.74 14.93 0.80
CA PHE A 192 18.12 14.90 -0.62
C PHE A 192 17.57 16.11 -1.39
N LEU A 193 16.29 16.45 -1.21
CA LEU A 193 15.70 17.63 -1.87
C LEU A 193 16.32 18.94 -1.38
N LYS A 194 16.71 19.04 -0.10
CA LYS A 194 17.47 20.19 0.43
C LYS A 194 18.84 20.32 -0.25
N GLU A 195 19.56 19.22 -0.38
CA GLU A 195 20.86 19.21 -1.09
C GLU A 195 20.70 19.62 -2.55
N GLN A 196 19.71 19.07 -3.26
CA GLN A 196 19.43 19.43 -4.64
C GLN A 196 19.01 20.91 -4.80
N SER A 197 18.29 21.48 -3.84
CA SER A 197 17.85 22.87 -3.86
C SER A 197 19.01 23.88 -3.73
N VAL A 198 20.12 23.47 -3.15
CA VAL A 198 21.35 24.29 -3.10
C VAL A 198 21.97 24.44 -4.49
N VAL A 199 21.82 23.41 -5.34
CA VAL A 199 22.38 23.38 -6.70
C VAL A 199 21.38 23.99 -7.70
N ASP A 200 20.09 23.75 -7.52
CA ASP A 200 19.02 24.23 -8.39
C ASP A 200 17.92 24.96 -7.59
N SER A 201 17.92 26.29 -7.67
CA SER A 201 16.94 27.17 -7.00
C SER A 201 15.49 26.96 -7.48
N VAL A 202 15.26 26.32 -8.64
CA VAL A 202 13.92 25.97 -9.12
C VAL A 202 13.25 24.96 -8.19
N ILE A 203 14.02 24.04 -7.62
CA ILE A 203 13.53 23.06 -6.66
C ILE A 203 12.99 23.75 -5.41
N GLU A 204 13.76 24.68 -4.84
CA GLU A 204 13.34 25.47 -3.68
C GLU A 204 12.08 26.29 -3.98
N ALA A 205 12.06 26.95 -5.14
CA ALA A 205 10.89 27.74 -5.57
C ALA A 205 9.62 26.89 -5.69
N LYS A 206 9.70 25.71 -6.32
CA LYS A 206 8.56 24.79 -6.45
C LYS A 206 8.05 24.30 -5.10
N ILE A 207 8.94 23.87 -4.22
CA ILE A 207 8.57 23.42 -2.87
C ILE A 207 7.95 24.58 -2.07
N SER A 208 8.50 25.79 -2.18
CA SER A 208 7.98 26.98 -1.48
C SER A 208 6.58 27.39 -1.97
N ILE A 209 6.33 27.32 -3.29
CA ILE A 209 5.01 27.61 -3.87
C ILE A 209 4.00 26.57 -3.41
N TRP A 210 4.34 25.29 -3.52
CA TRP A 210 3.51 24.20 -3.06
C TRP A 210 3.20 24.33 -1.55
N TRP A 211 4.22 24.60 -0.73
CA TRP A 211 4.04 24.78 0.70
C TRP A 211 3.10 25.94 1.05
N LYS A 212 3.22 27.08 0.36
CA LYS A 212 2.31 28.20 0.56
C LYS A 212 0.85 27.83 0.30
N SER A 213 0.58 26.96 -0.68
CA SER A 213 -0.79 26.56 -1.02
C SER A 213 -1.42 25.59 -0.03
N ILE A 214 -0.61 24.75 0.65
CA ILE A 214 -1.14 23.68 1.51
C ILE A 214 -0.64 23.74 2.97
N LYS A 215 0.13 24.74 3.32
CA LYS A 215 0.69 24.89 4.69
C LYS A 215 -0.38 24.79 5.78
N SER A 216 -1.59 25.32 5.54
CA SER A 216 -2.71 25.20 6.48
C SER A 216 -3.18 23.75 6.68
N GLU A 217 -2.91 22.86 5.72
CA GLU A 217 -3.25 21.46 5.81
C GLU A 217 -2.22 20.66 6.64
N TYR A 218 -0.97 21.15 6.76
CA TYR A 218 0.15 20.44 7.41
C TYR A 218 0.60 21.07 8.74
N GLN A 219 0.06 22.21 9.13
CA GLN A 219 0.59 23.00 10.25
C GLN A 219 0.75 22.27 11.59
N PHE A 220 0.00 21.17 11.80
CA PHE A 220 0.04 20.37 13.02
C PHE A 220 0.75 19.02 12.86
N ASP A 221 0.97 18.57 11.62
CA ASP A 221 1.61 17.29 11.34
C ASP A 221 3.11 17.45 11.03
N GLU A 222 3.44 18.42 10.17
CA GLU A 222 4.80 18.64 9.73
C GLU A 222 5.02 20.14 9.47
N THR A 223 5.97 20.74 10.16
CA THR A 223 6.30 22.15 10.01
C THR A 223 7.44 22.40 9.02
N ASP A 224 8.23 21.38 8.71
CA ASP A 224 9.31 21.44 7.71
C ASP A 224 8.73 21.24 6.30
N PRO A 225 8.80 22.25 5.41
CA PRO A 225 8.27 22.14 4.05
C PRO A 225 8.84 20.98 3.25
N TYR A 226 10.13 20.67 3.43
CA TYR A 226 10.80 19.58 2.73
C TYR A 226 10.31 18.22 3.19
N LYS A 227 10.10 18.03 4.50
CA LYS A 227 9.54 16.77 5.03
C LYS A 227 8.08 16.58 4.63
N ALA A 228 7.29 17.65 4.63
CA ALA A 228 5.92 17.63 4.16
C ALA A 228 5.86 17.27 2.66
N TYR A 229 6.74 17.86 1.86
CA TYR A 229 6.84 17.59 0.43
C TYR A 229 7.31 16.15 0.17
N ALA A 230 8.33 15.68 0.88
CA ALA A 230 8.83 14.31 0.81
C ALA A 230 7.73 13.28 1.10
N LYS A 231 6.92 13.52 2.14
CA LYS A 231 5.75 12.68 2.46
C LYS A 231 4.76 12.64 1.29
N SER A 232 4.49 13.78 0.68
CA SER A 232 3.58 13.88 -0.48
C SER A 232 4.10 13.13 -1.71
N VAL A 233 5.41 13.22 -1.98
CA VAL A 233 6.05 12.48 -3.08
C VAL A 233 5.95 10.97 -2.87
N ILE A 234 6.31 10.48 -1.69
CA ILE A 234 6.25 9.05 -1.35
C ILE A 234 4.82 8.53 -1.47
N LEU A 235 3.84 9.27 -0.94
CA LEU A 235 2.43 8.91 -1.03
C LEU A 235 1.91 8.91 -2.46
N ASN A 236 2.28 9.90 -3.28
CA ASN A 236 1.88 9.95 -4.69
C ASN A 236 2.35 8.69 -5.44
N TRP A 237 3.61 8.30 -5.27
CA TRP A 237 4.13 7.06 -5.86
C TRP A 237 3.41 5.82 -5.34
N ALA A 238 3.27 5.69 -4.02
CA ALA A 238 2.62 4.54 -3.41
C ALA A 238 1.17 4.37 -3.89
N TYR A 239 0.40 5.47 -3.98
CA TYR A 239 -0.98 5.44 -4.46
C TYR A 239 -1.09 5.03 -5.92
N ARG A 240 -0.23 5.57 -6.78
CA ARG A 240 -0.18 5.21 -8.20
C ARG A 240 0.12 3.72 -8.37
N ILE A 241 1.11 3.20 -7.65
CA ILE A 241 1.48 1.79 -7.65
C ILE A 241 0.31 0.92 -7.17
N ILE A 242 -0.24 1.19 -5.98
CA ILE A 242 -1.34 0.41 -5.39
C ILE A 242 -2.55 0.41 -6.33
N PHE A 243 -2.93 1.58 -6.83
CA PHE A 243 -4.12 1.70 -7.67
C PHE A 243 -3.95 0.99 -9.01
N ALA A 244 -2.79 1.09 -9.66
CA ALA A 244 -2.51 0.35 -10.90
C ALA A 244 -2.61 -1.16 -10.69
N HIS A 245 -2.04 -1.67 -9.59
CA HIS A 245 -2.18 -3.10 -9.25
C HIS A 245 -3.62 -3.52 -8.96
N LEU A 246 -4.45 -2.63 -8.42
CA LEU A 246 -5.87 -2.91 -8.18
C LEU A 246 -6.67 -3.03 -9.49
N ILE A 247 -6.43 -2.13 -10.44
CA ILE A 247 -7.22 -2.08 -11.67
C ILE A 247 -6.69 -2.98 -12.80
N LYS A 248 -5.46 -3.52 -12.69
CA LYS A 248 -4.82 -4.31 -13.78
C LYS A 248 -5.60 -5.53 -14.25
N ARG A 249 -6.61 -5.97 -13.50
CA ARG A 249 -7.49 -7.07 -13.90
C ARG A 249 -8.66 -6.61 -14.76
N GLN A 250 -9.12 -5.41 -14.56
CA GLN A 250 -10.21 -4.79 -15.31
C GLN A 250 -9.67 -3.99 -16.50
N GLN A 251 -8.47 -3.43 -16.37
CA GLN A 251 -7.82 -2.58 -17.37
C GLN A 251 -6.51 -3.23 -17.80
N LYS A 252 -6.47 -3.73 -19.04
CA LYS A 252 -5.32 -4.46 -19.58
C LYS A 252 -4.04 -3.63 -19.59
N GLU A 253 -4.17 -2.34 -19.85
CA GLU A 253 -3.06 -1.40 -19.94
C GLU A 253 -2.40 -1.18 -18.58
N ALA A 254 -3.14 -1.33 -17.49
CA ALA A 254 -2.59 -1.24 -16.14
C ALA A 254 -1.67 -2.43 -15.79
N VAL A 255 -1.66 -3.50 -16.58
CA VAL A 255 -0.74 -4.63 -16.41
C VAL A 255 0.72 -4.19 -16.52
N HIS A 256 1.01 -3.10 -17.25
CA HIS A 256 2.36 -2.53 -17.37
C HIS A 256 2.95 -2.04 -16.04
N VAL A 257 2.16 -1.91 -14.97
CA VAL A 257 2.72 -1.72 -13.62
C VAL A 257 3.62 -2.89 -13.18
N ASN A 258 3.41 -4.09 -13.74
CA ASN A 258 4.25 -5.25 -13.48
C ASN A 258 5.65 -5.16 -14.10
N ASP A 259 5.89 -4.20 -15.00
CA ASP A 259 7.17 -3.95 -15.65
C ASP A 259 8.09 -3.07 -14.77
N ILE A 260 7.53 -2.51 -13.69
CA ILE A 260 8.32 -1.75 -12.70
C ILE A 260 9.12 -2.75 -11.85
N ASP A 261 10.44 -2.66 -11.97
CA ASP A 261 11.42 -3.43 -11.22
C ASP A 261 12.59 -2.53 -10.77
N TYR A 262 13.63 -3.11 -10.20
CA TYR A 262 14.77 -2.34 -9.70
C TYR A 262 15.69 -1.76 -10.78
N GLU A 263 15.56 -2.18 -12.02
CA GLU A 263 16.27 -1.59 -13.16
C GLU A 263 15.50 -0.38 -13.70
N THR A 264 14.20 -0.27 -13.38
CA THR A 264 13.33 0.83 -13.78
C THR A 264 13.65 2.09 -12.99
N THR A 265 13.91 3.19 -13.66
CA THR A 265 14.10 4.51 -13.03
C THR A 265 12.76 5.18 -12.71
N PRO A 266 12.69 6.15 -11.77
CA PRO A 266 11.48 6.94 -11.54
C PRO A 266 10.93 7.60 -12.81
N LYS A 267 11.81 8.02 -13.72
CA LYS A 267 11.43 8.63 -14.99
C LYS A 267 10.75 7.64 -15.95
N GLU A 268 11.30 6.44 -16.08
CA GLU A 268 10.70 5.36 -16.87
C GLU A 268 9.37 4.90 -16.28
N ALA A 269 9.29 4.79 -14.96
CA ALA A 269 8.03 4.49 -14.29
C ALA A 269 6.96 5.58 -14.53
N ASN A 270 7.33 6.85 -14.58
CA ASN A 270 6.41 7.93 -14.97
C ASN A 270 5.88 7.75 -16.41
N ILE A 271 6.71 7.27 -17.33
CA ILE A 271 6.26 6.95 -18.69
C ILE A 271 5.23 5.84 -18.67
N ILE A 272 5.51 4.74 -17.92
CA ILE A 272 4.55 3.63 -17.73
C ILE A 272 3.21 4.16 -17.18
N PHE A 273 3.23 4.98 -16.14
CA PHE A 273 2.00 5.54 -15.58
C PHE A 273 1.29 6.51 -16.54
N SER A 274 2.03 7.27 -17.33
CA SER A 274 1.45 8.15 -18.35
C SER A 274 0.75 7.35 -19.46
N GLU A 275 1.32 6.22 -19.87
CA GLU A 275 0.70 5.31 -20.82
C GLU A 275 -0.57 4.65 -20.23
N ILE A 276 -0.52 4.19 -18.98
CA ILE A 276 -1.70 3.70 -18.29
C ILE A 276 -2.78 4.77 -18.24
N THR A 277 -2.42 6.00 -17.85
CA THR A 277 -3.35 7.13 -17.76
C THR A 277 -3.99 7.44 -19.09
N SER A 278 -3.20 7.49 -20.18
CA SER A 278 -3.70 7.83 -21.52
C SER A 278 -4.71 6.82 -22.06
N LYS A 279 -4.68 5.58 -21.57
CA LYS A 279 -5.52 4.48 -22.06
C LYS A 279 -6.62 4.07 -21.08
N CYS A 280 -6.41 4.29 -19.78
CA CYS A 280 -7.33 3.87 -18.71
C CYS A 280 -8.03 5.04 -18.02
N ASP A 281 -7.75 6.28 -18.39
CA ASP A 281 -8.43 7.52 -17.95
C ASP A 281 -8.11 7.89 -16.51
N PHE A 282 -7.64 7.49 -15.60
CA PHE A 282 -7.48 7.89 -14.20
C PHE A 282 -6.50 9.05 -13.95
N TYR A 283 -6.64 10.14 -14.69
CA TYR A 283 -5.76 11.31 -14.58
C TYR A 283 -5.65 11.85 -13.15
N ASN A 284 -6.74 11.82 -12.37
CA ASN A 284 -6.74 12.30 -10.98
C ASN A 284 -5.91 11.42 -10.04
N VAL A 285 -5.75 10.14 -10.36
CA VAL A 285 -5.02 9.18 -9.52
C VAL A 285 -3.58 9.05 -9.96
N PHE A 286 -3.36 8.99 -11.29
CA PHE A 286 -2.03 8.78 -11.85
C PHE A 286 -1.25 10.08 -12.10
N ALA A 287 -1.85 11.25 -11.88
CA ALA A 287 -1.13 12.51 -11.99
C ALA A 287 0.11 12.52 -11.08
N SER A 288 1.23 12.85 -11.68
CA SER A 288 2.47 13.08 -10.93
C SER A 288 2.45 14.47 -10.31
N ILE A 289 3.03 14.59 -9.13
CA ILE A 289 3.37 15.89 -8.56
C ILE A 289 4.73 16.34 -9.09
N ASP A 290 4.98 17.65 -9.05
CA ASP A 290 6.29 18.21 -9.42
C ASP A 290 7.43 17.53 -8.66
N LEU A 291 8.60 17.41 -9.26
CA LEU A 291 9.82 16.85 -8.67
C LEU A 291 9.70 15.39 -8.20
N ASN A 292 8.64 14.66 -8.54
CA ASN A 292 8.46 13.29 -8.09
C ASN A 292 9.53 12.32 -8.63
N GLU A 293 10.23 12.68 -9.71
CA GLU A 293 11.35 11.91 -10.25
C GLU A 293 12.64 12.07 -9.43
N LEU A 294 12.72 13.13 -8.61
CA LEU A 294 13.87 13.40 -7.76
C LEU A 294 13.79 12.60 -6.47
N LEU A 295 14.16 11.33 -6.55
CA LEU A 295 14.17 10.40 -5.43
C LEU A 295 15.56 9.80 -5.21
N PRO A 296 16.00 9.65 -3.95
CA PRO A 296 17.16 8.81 -3.63
C PRO A 296 16.91 7.36 -4.05
N ASN A 297 17.95 6.67 -4.54
CA ASN A 297 17.86 5.29 -4.98
C ASN A 297 17.23 4.38 -3.91
N LYS A 298 17.62 4.53 -2.65
CA LYS A 298 17.08 3.75 -1.52
C LYS A 298 15.57 3.89 -1.39
N THR A 299 15.05 5.12 -1.56
CA THR A 299 13.59 5.36 -1.50
C THR A 299 12.88 4.75 -2.69
N TRP A 300 13.48 4.89 -3.89
CA TRP A 300 12.93 4.28 -5.09
C TRP A 300 12.87 2.75 -4.97
N GLU A 301 13.94 2.12 -4.49
CA GLU A 301 13.97 0.69 -4.21
C GLU A 301 12.85 0.26 -3.25
N SER A 302 12.56 1.04 -2.20
CA SER A 302 11.46 0.75 -1.27
C SER A 302 10.07 0.83 -1.95
N LEU A 303 9.91 1.72 -2.93
CA LEU A 303 8.67 1.81 -3.73
C LEU A 303 8.56 0.66 -4.73
N VAL A 304 9.68 0.24 -5.31
CA VAL A 304 9.75 -0.95 -6.16
C VAL A 304 9.42 -2.21 -5.35
N ASP A 305 9.95 -2.36 -4.13
CA ASP A 305 9.59 -3.44 -3.21
C ASP A 305 8.07 -3.53 -3.01
N LEU A 306 7.41 -2.39 -2.79
CA LEU A 306 5.94 -2.34 -2.70
C LEU A 306 5.28 -2.83 -3.99
N SER A 307 5.75 -2.41 -5.16
CA SER A 307 5.20 -2.83 -6.46
C SER A 307 5.36 -4.34 -6.67
N LEU A 308 6.53 -4.87 -6.39
CA LEU A 308 6.82 -6.30 -6.52
C LEU A 308 6.00 -7.14 -5.54
N PHE A 309 5.86 -6.69 -4.30
CA PHE A 309 4.98 -7.33 -3.32
C PHE A 309 3.53 -7.41 -3.84
N LEU A 310 3.00 -6.32 -4.40
CA LEU A 310 1.66 -6.26 -4.95
C LEU A 310 1.51 -7.06 -6.27
N LYS A 311 2.60 -7.22 -7.02
CA LYS A 311 2.63 -8.06 -8.22
C LYS A 311 2.45 -9.53 -7.88
N GLU A 312 3.12 -10.01 -6.85
CA GLU A 312 3.15 -11.42 -6.44
C GLU A 312 1.93 -11.82 -5.62
N ASN A 313 1.43 -10.91 -4.81
CA ASN A 313 0.35 -11.19 -3.89
C ASN A 313 -1.02 -10.86 -4.47
N GLY A 314 -2.00 -11.71 -4.17
CA GLY A 314 -3.36 -11.54 -4.69
C GLY A 314 -4.08 -10.34 -4.08
N ILE A 315 -4.12 -9.23 -4.82
CA ILE A 315 -4.88 -8.02 -4.43
C ILE A 315 -6.41 -8.25 -4.54
N LYS A 316 -6.87 -9.46 -4.86
CA LYS A 316 -8.29 -9.80 -5.02
C LYS A 316 -9.15 -9.43 -3.82
N SER A 317 -8.56 -9.43 -2.62
CA SER A 317 -9.24 -9.11 -1.36
C SER A 317 -9.33 -7.62 -1.07
N ILE A 318 -8.62 -6.75 -1.79
CA ILE A 318 -8.72 -5.31 -1.59
C ILE A 318 -10.01 -4.82 -2.26
N ASN A 319 -11.04 -4.63 -1.45
CA ASN A 319 -12.26 -3.97 -1.87
C ASN A 319 -12.14 -2.43 -1.71
N GLN A 320 -13.10 -1.71 -2.23
CA GLN A 320 -13.11 -0.25 -2.20
C GLN A 320 -13.07 0.32 -0.77
N SER A 321 -13.74 -0.32 0.19
CA SER A 321 -13.71 0.10 1.60
C SER A 321 -12.32 -0.07 2.20
N MET A 322 -11.61 -1.10 1.82
CA MET A 322 -10.23 -1.34 2.22
C MET A 322 -9.28 -0.30 1.62
N LEU A 323 -9.43 0.02 0.34
CA LEU A 323 -8.67 1.07 -0.32
C LEU A 323 -8.90 2.43 0.37
N GLN A 324 -10.15 2.76 0.69
CA GLN A 324 -10.49 3.94 1.45
C GLN A 324 -9.79 3.96 2.82
N ASN A 325 -9.82 2.85 3.57
CA ASN A 325 -9.13 2.74 4.86
C ASN A 325 -7.60 2.90 4.73
N ILE A 326 -7.00 2.34 3.67
CA ILE A 326 -5.58 2.51 3.36
C ILE A 326 -5.24 3.99 3.22
N LEU A 327 -6.02 4.69 2.41
CA LEU A 327 -5.80 6.10 2.10
C LEU A 327 -6.08 6.99 3.31
N GLU A 328 -7.10 6.68 4.10
CA GLU A 328 -7.45 7.42 5.31
C GLU A 328 -6.39 7.32 6.40
N LYS A 329 -5.78 6.17 6.60
CA LYS A 329 -4.71 5.99 7.61
C LYS A 329 -3.42 6.73 7.28
N CYS A 330 -3.21 7.08 6.02
CA CYS A 330 -2.07 7.90 5.62
C CYS A 330 -2.22 9.37 6.02
N VAL A 331 -3.43 9.81 6.36
CA VAL A 331 -3.67 11.14 6.96
C VAL A 331 -3.51 11.01 8.47
N ASN A 332 -2.61 11.78 9.06
CA ASN A 332 -2.34 11.73 10.51
C ASN A 332 -3.62 11.88 11.34
N VAL A 333 -3.84 10.97 12.29
CA VAL A 333 -5.02 10.96 13.16
C VAL A 333 -5.13 12.28 13.95
N THR A 334 -4.02 12.76 14.50
CA THR A 334 -3.96 14.02 15.27
C THR A 334 -4.44 15.22 14.44
N ARG A 335 -4.10 15.26 13.15
CA ARG A 335 -4.56 16.30 12.24
C ARG A 335 -6.06 16.25 12.00
N ARG A 336 -6.63 15.05 11.89
CA ARG A 336 -8.09 14.88 11.72
C ARG A 336 -8.85 15.39 12.94
N GLU A 337 -8.35 15.07 14.13
CA GLU A 337 -8.96 15.52 15.40
C GLU A 337 -8.92 17.06 15.51
N LEU A 338 -7.77 17.68 15.22
CA LEU A 338 -7.61 19.13 15.29
C LEU A 338 -8.44 19.89 14.24
N ASN A 339 -8.63 19.31 13.05
CA ASN A 339 -9.45 19.91 12.00
C ASN A 339 -10.94 19.47 12.06
N GLY A 340 -11.32 18.67 13.08
CA GLY A 340 -12.68 18.10 13.17
C GLY A 340 -13.03 17.13 12.03
N GLN A 341 -12.01 16.57 11.35
CA GLN A 341 -12.17 15.68 10.20
C GLN A 341 -12.34 14.23 10.66
N PHE A 342 -13.52 13.88 11.13
CA PHE A 342 -13.85 12.51 11.50
C PHE A 342 -14.45 11.77 10.31
N THR A 343 -13.97 10.55 10.05
CA THR A 343 -14.55 9.68 9.03
C THR A 343 -15.92 9.19 9.49
N THR A 344 -16.90 9.29 8.61
CA THR A 344 -18.25 8.82 8.90
C THR A 344 -18.30 7.30 8.74
N PRO A 345 -18.72 6.54 9.78
CA PRO A 345 -18.91 5.11 9.62
C PRO A 345 -19.88 4.79 8.48
N LYS A 346 -19.56 3.79 7.67
CA LYS A 346 -20.35 3.43 6.48
C LYS A 346 -21.83 3.19 6.77
N THR A 347 -22.13 2.49 7.88
CA THR A 347 -23.51 2.23 8.30
C THR A 347 -24.24 3.53 8.60
N LEU A 348 -23.58 4.48 9.28
CA LEU A 348 -24.16 5.79 9.59
C LEU A 348 -24.38 6.61 8.32
N ALA A 349 -23.40 6.63 7.40
CA ALA A 349 -23.54 7.29 6.11
C ALA A 349 -24.75 6.76 5.32
N ARG A 350 -24.94 5.44 5.31
CA ARG A 350 -26.07 4.80 4.65
C ARG A 350 -27.41 5.16 5.29
N ILE A 351 -27.48 5.15 6.61
CA ILE A 351 -28.70 5.57 7.34
C ILE A 351 -29.01 7.04 7.03
N LEU A 352 -28.01 7.92 7.20
CA LEU A 352 -28.16 9.36 6.91
C LEU A 352 -28.68 9.60 5.50
N SER A 353 -28.06 9.01 4.50
CA SER A 353 -28.48 9.15 3.10
C SER A 353 -29.89 8.61 2.87
N SER A 354 -30.25 7.48 3.50
CA SER A 354 -31.55 6.85 3.32
C SER A 354 -32.72 7.69 3.92
N ILE A 355 -32.49 8.39 5.03
CA ILE A 355 -33.52 9.22 5.67
C ILE A 355 -33.59 10.62 5.09
N THR A 356 -32.53 11.12 4.47
CA THR A 356 -32.44 12.50 3.94
C THR A 356 -32.94 12.58 2.50
N ILE A 357 -32.65 11.55 1.67
CA ILE A 357 -33.01 11.56 0.24
C ILE A 357 -34.46 11.09 0.06
N HIS A 358 -35.37 12.01 -0.22
CA HIS A 358 -36.75 11.69 -0.50
C HIS A 358 -37.03 11.47 -1.99
N ASN A 359 -36.31 12.19 -2.86
CA ASN A 359 -36.38 12.01 -4.31
C ASN A 359 -35.02 11.59 -4.86
N TRP A 360 -34.94 10.37 -5.30
CA TRP A 360 -33.67 9.76 -5.79
C TRP A 360 -33.18 10.35 -7.12
N THR A 361 -34.06 11.04 -7.88
CA THR A 361 -33.74 11.64 -9.18
C THR A 361 -33.09 13.01 -9.07
N GLU A 362 -33.22 13.67 -7.91
CA GLU A 362 -32.66 15.00 -7.67
C GLU A 362 -31.17 14.96 -7.34
N ASP A 363 -30.50 16.08 -7.56
CA ASP A 363 -29.11 16.26 -7.18
C ASP A 363 -28.98 16.24 -5.65
N CYS A 364 -28.02 15.47 -5.17
CA CYS A 364 -27.67 15.37 -3.76
C CYS A 364 -26.21 15.77 -3.54
N ALA A 365 -25.92 16.45 -2.43
CA ALA A 365 -24.56 16.90 -2.14
C ALA A 365 -24.09 16.53 -0.74
N ASP A 366 -22.75 16.32 -0.66
CA ASP A 366 -21.99 16.39 0.59
C ASP A 366 -20.93 17.49 0.46
N PRO A 367 -21.15 18.67 1.02
CA PRO A 367 -20.22 19.81 0.91
C PRO A 367 -19.01 19.73 1.82
N CYS A 368 -18.94 18.74 2.71
CA CYS A 368 -17.79 18.46 3.60
C CYS A 368 -17.47 16.96 3.54
N CYS A 369 -17.27 16.45 2.31
CA CYS A 369 -17.27 15.01 2.04
C CYS A 369 -16.09 14.24 2.65
N GLY A 370 -15.03 14.93 3.07
CA GLY A 370 -13.83 14.27 3.57
C GLY A 370 -13.32 13.23 2.58
N THR A 371 -13.23 11.99 3.01
CA THR A 371 -12.77 10.85 2.19
C THR A 371 -13.88 10.18 1.37
N GLY A 372 -15.07 10.77 1.31
CA GLY A 372 -16.13 10.40 0.37
C GLY A 372 -17.05 9.27 0.82
N THR A 373 -17.13 8.93 2.10
CA THR A 373 -17.98 7.83 2.58
C THR A 373 -19.48 8.10 2.34
N ILE A 374 -19.95 9.31 2.60
CA ILE A 374 -21.37 9.67 2.37
C ILE A 374 -21.69 9.69 0.88
N PRO A 375 -20.96 10.40 0.00
CA PRO A 375 -21.22 10.37 -1.44
C PRO A 375 -21.17 8.95 -2.03
N HIS A 376 -20.26 8.10 -1.57
CA HIS A 376 -20.19 6.70 -1.99
C HIS A 376 -21.50 5.95 -1.64
N GLU A 377 -22.01 6.11 -0.42
CA GLU A 377 -23.26 5.45 -0.03
C GLU A 377 -24.47 6.06 -0.76
N ILE A 378 -24.48 7.37 -1.08
CA ILE A 378 -25.50 7.98 -1.93
C ILE A 378 -25.52 7.32 -3.31
N ILE A 379 -24.37 7.18 -3.97
CA ILE A 379 -24.25 6.49 -5.27
C ILE A 379 -24.77 5.05 -5.15
N ASN A 380 -24.36 4.32 -4.11
CA ASN A 380 -24.78 2.94 -3.89
C ASN A 380 -26.30 2.80 -3.71
N LEU A 381 -26.97 3.73 -3.05
CA LEU A 381 -28.41 3.72 -2.88
C LEU A 381 -29.13 4.12 -4.18
N LYS A 382 -28.66 5.19 -4.83
CA LYS A 382 -29.26 5.72 -6.06
C LYS A 382 -29.16 4.72 -7.23
N LYS A 383 -28.05 4.01 -7.38
CA LYS A 383 -27.83 3.10 -8.52
C LYS A 383 -28.91 2.04 -8.68
N PHE A 384 -29.48 1.57 -7.56
CA PHE A 384 -30.58 0.59 -7.58
C PHE A 384 -31.94 1.22 -7.97
N LYS A 385 -32.07 2.54 -7.89
CA LYS A 385 -33.32 3.26 -8.16
C LYS A 385 -33.35 3.92 -9.55
N ILE A 386 -32.25 4.53 -9.95
CA ILE A 386 -32.17 5.36 -11.17
C ILE A 386 -31.06 4.94 -12.14
N GLY A 387 -30.35 3.86 -11.86
CA GLY A 387 -29.22 3.38 -12.65
C GLY A 387 -27.90 4.07 -12.32
N VAL A 388 -26.78 3.42 -12.70
CA VAL A 388 -25.42 3.80 -12.30
C VAL A 388 -25.05 5.21 -12.81
N SER A 389 -25.23 5.48 -14.10
CA SER A 389 -24.85 6.76 -14.71
C SER A 389 -25.54 7.94 -14.02
N LYS A 390 -26.87 7.89 -13.88
CA LYS A 390 -27.62 8.95 -13.21
C LYS A 390 -27.24 9.09 -11.73
N ALA A 391 -26.93 7.98 -11.05
CA ALA A 391 -26.49 8.02 -9.67
C ALA A 391 -25.17 8.80 -9.52
N VAL A 392 -24.21 8.61 -10.40
CA VAL A 392 -22.94 9.36 -10.42
C VAL A 392 -23.19 10.83 -10.79
N ASP A 393 -23.93 11.07 -11.85
CA ASP A 393 -24.19 12.43 -12.37
C ASP A 393 -24.93 13.33 -11.38
N THR A 394 -25.76 12.75 -10.51
CA THR A 394 -26.58 13.49 -9.53
C THR A 394 -26.06 13.40 -8.10
N THR A 395 -24.82 12.95 -7.90
CA THR A 395 -24.16 12.91 -6.59
C THR A 395 -22.96 13.82 -6.59
N TRP A 396 -23.04 14.90 -5.83
CA TRP A 396 -22.02 15.95 -5.74
C TRP A 396 -21.26 15.85 -4.43
N ALA A 397 -19.95 16.09 -4.49
CA ALA A 397 -19.09 16.07 -3.32
C ALA A 397 -18.09 17.21 -3.36
N SER A 398 -17.88 17.88 -2.25
CA SER A 398 -16.81 18.87 -2.14
C SER A 398 -16.18 18.84 -0.76
N ASP A 399 -14.96 19.32 -0.68
CA ASP A 399 -14.24 19.55 0.57
C ASP A 399 -13.33 20.75 0.42
N LYS A 400 -12.97 21.37 1.53
CA LYS A 400 -12.03 22.49 1.57
C LYS A 400 -10.61 22.05 1.22
N TYR A 401 -10.25 20.81 1.53
CA TYR A 401 -8.89 20.28 1.42
C TYR A 401 -8.74 19.35 0.22
N SER A 402 -7.61 19.47 -0.48
CA SER A 402 -7.34 18.70 -1.71
C SER A 402 -7.07 17.21 -1.45
N LEU A 403 -6.35 16.90 -0.37
CA LEU A 403 -5.97 15.51 -0.07
C LEU A 403 -7.17 14.59 0.22
N PRO A 404 -8.15 14.97 1.07
CA PRO A 404 -9.37 14.20 1.23
C PRO A 404 -10.12 13.99 -0.09
N LEU A 405 -10.17 14.99 -0.97
CA LEU A 405 -10.84 14.89 -2.26
C LEU A 405 -10.21 13.85 -3.20
N GLN A 406 -8.89 13.69 -3.19
CA GLN A 406 -8.23 12.64 -3.95
C GLN A 406 -8.68 11.26 -3.46
N ILE A 407 -8.76 11.06 -2.15
CA ILE A 407 -9.27 9.84 -1.54
C ILE A 407 -10.76 9.65 -1.87
N ALA A 408 -11.56 10.71 -1.77
CA ALA A 408 -12.99 10.69 -2.10
C ALA A 408 -13.23 10.29 -3.56
N ASN A 409 -12.45 10.80 -4.49
CA ASN A 409 -12.56 10.43 -5.90
C ASN A 409 -12.34 8.92 -6.11
N ILE A 410 -11.32 8.35 -5.48
CA ILE A 410 -11.06 6.91 -5.52
C ILE A 410 -12.19 6.14 -4.83
N SER A 411 -12.66 6.62 -3.67
CA SER A 411 -13.73 6.02 -2.90
C SER A 411 -15.06 5.95 -3.66
N MET A 412 -15.39 7.00 -4.43
CA MET A 412 -16.58 7.10 -5.25
C MET A 412 -16.49 6.31 -6.57
N THR A 413 -15.28 5.90 -6.97
CA THR A 413 -15.04 5.15 -8.21
C THR A 413 -15.13 3.65 -7.97
N SER A 414 -15.96 2.96 -8.72
CA SER A 414 -16.10 1.49 -8.73
C SER A 414 -15.80 0.93 -10.12
N CYS A 415 -15.73 -0.39 -10.27
CA CYS A 415 -15.59 -1.02 -11.58
C CYS A 415 -16.71 -0.62 -12.56
N GLU A 416 -17.92 -0.32 -12.04
CA GLU A 416 -19.07 0.11 -12.84
C GLU A 416 -19.01 1.59 -13.23
N THR A 417 -18.26 2.42 -12.48
CA THR A 417 -18.21 3.87 -12.62
C THR A 417 -16.85 4.39 -13.09
N ILE A 418 -15.96 3.49 -13.43
CA ILE A 418 -14.54 3.76 -13.67
C ILE A 418 -14.28 4.83 -14.75
N ASN A 419 -15.16 4.91 -15.73
CA ASN A 419 -15.07 5.88 -16.84
C ASN A 419 -16.06 7.05 -16.69
N MET A 420 -16.64 7.24 -15.50
CA MET A 420 -17.61 8.31 -15.23
C MET A 420 -16.94 9.42 -14.42
N ALA A 421 -17.17 10.66 -14.82
CA ALA A 421 -16.67 11.82 -14.09
C ALA A 421 -17.45 12.00 -12.79
N ASN A 422 -16.83 11.72 -11.67
CA ASN A 422 -17.41 12.04 -10.36
C ASN A 422 -17.59 13.55 -10.22
N ARG A 423 -18.74 13.98 -9.70
CA ARG A 423 -19.04 15.39 -9.41
C ARG A 423 -18.31 15.84 -8.13
N ILE A 424 -16.99 15.83 -8.18
CA ILE A 424 -16.12 16.13 -7.04
C ILE A 424 -15.23 17.34 -7.34
N PHE A 425 -15.18 18.29 -6.39
CA PHE A 425 -14.43 19.54 -6.57
C PHE A 425 -14.01 20.15 -5.23
N GLN A 426 -12.99 20.99 -5.25
CA GLN A 426 -12.51 21.69 -4.07
C GLN A 426 -13.33 22.98 -3.85
N SER A 427 -13.91 23.12 -2.67
CA SER A 427 -14.65 24.34 -2.29
C SER A 427 -14.79 24.47 -0.79
N ASN A 428 -14.87 25.72 -0.32
CA ASN A 428 -15.34 26.00 1.04
C ASN A 428 -16.88 25.89 1.05
N ALA A 429 -17.42 25.03 1.91
CA ALA A 429 -18.85 24.81 2.01
C ALA A 429 -19.66 26.10 2.24
N LEU A 430 -19.09 27.09 2.94
CA LEU A 430 -19.74 28.39 3.21
C LEU A 430 -19.83 29.30 1.96
N GLU A 431 -19.08 28.99 0.91
CA GLU A 431 -19.04 29.77 -0.33
C GLU A 431 -19.88 29.12 -1.45
N LEU A 432 -20.40 27.91 -1.20
CA LEU A 432 -21.25 27.20 -2.17
C LEU A 432 -22.57 27.94 -2.41
N LYS A 433 -22.83 28.25 -3.67
CA LYS A 433 -24.08 28.91 -4.10
C LYS A 433 -24.57 28.29 -5.40
N PRO A 434 -25.87 28.13 -5.59
CA PRO A 434 -26.42 27.71 -6.88
C PRO A 434 -26.00 28.66 -8.02
N GLY A 435 -25.66 28.09 -9.17
CA GLY A 435 -25.25 28.83 -10.36
C GLY A 435 -23.76 29.22 -10.40
N VAL A 436 -23.01 29.03 -9.31
CA VAL A 436 -21.54 29.12 -9.37
C VAL A 436 -21.01 27.91 -10.17
N THR A 437 -20.01 28.16 -11.02
CA THR A 437 -19.40 27.12 -11.82
C THR A 437 -18.24 26.46 -11.07
N THR A 438 -18.05 25.15 -11.31
CA THR A 438 -16.91 24.38 -10.82
C THR A 438 -16.35 23.51 -11.94
N ASP A 439 -15.05 23.18 -11.85
CA ASP A 439 -14.40 22.32 -12.82
C ASP A 439 -14.35 20.88 -12.27
N ILE A 440 -14.83 19.97 -13.10
CA ILE A 440 -14.80 18.53 -12.90
C ILE A 440 -13.83 17.93 -13.91
N VAL A 441 -12.95 17.06 -13.49
CA VAL A 441 -12.03 16.39 -14.41
C VAL A 441 -12.73 15.19 -15.05
N ASP A 442 -12.77 15.19 -16.38
CA ASP A 442 -13.20 14.02 -17.15
C ASP A 442 -12.14 12.90 -17.02
N PRO A 443 -12.48 11.75 -16.46
CA PRO A 443 -11.51 10.67 -16.30
C PRO A 443 -10.98 10.12 -17.63
N LYS A 444 -11.69 10.29 -18.75
CA LYS A 444 -11.29 9.77 -20.06
C LYS A 444 -10.23 10.61 -20.75
N THR A 445 -10.31 11.90 -20.56
CA THR A 445 -9.49 12.84 -21.32
C THR A 445 -8.54 13.66 -20.43
N GLY A 446 -8.77 13.68 -19.12
CA GLY A 446 -8.10 14.58 -18.16
C GLY A 446 -8.49 16.06 -18.34
N ILE A 447 -9.43 16.36 -19.24
CA ILE A 447 -9.89 17.72 -19.51
C ILE A 447 -10.82 18.17 -18.39
N LYS A 448 -10.68 19.42 -17.97
CA LYS A 448 -11.59 20.05 -17.04
C LYS A 448 -12.85 20.47 -17.78
N LEU A 449 -13.99 19.94 -17.33
CA LEU A 449 -15.32 20.29 -17.80
C LEU A 449 -15.98 21.20 -16.77
N THR A 450 -16.44 22.35 -17.20
CA THR A 450 -17.08 23.33 -16.30
C THR A 450 -18.55 23.02 -16.15
N TYR A 451 -18.99 22.86 -14.91
CA TYR A 451 -20.40 22.60 -14.54
C TYR A 451 -20.94 23.70 -13.63
N GLY A 452 -22.18 24.07 -13.83
CA GLY A 452 -22.91 24.89 -12.85
C GLY A 452 -23.35 24.06 -11.66
N ILE A 453 -23.16 24.55 -10.44
CA ILE A 453 -23.64 23.91 -9.24
C ILE A 453 -25.17 24.00 -9.21
N PRO A 454 -25.90 22.86 -9.16
CA PRO A 454 -27.34 22.85 -9.20
C PRO A 454 -27.98 23.25 -7.84
N LEU A 455 -29.29 23.37 -7.84
CA LEU A 455 -30.06 23.32 -6.59
C LEU A 455 -30.12 21.87 -6.13
N PHE A 456 -29.67 21.60 -4.90
CA PHE A 456 -29.70 20.27 -4.33
C PHE A 456 -31.05 19.95 -3.72
N GLY A 457 -31.63 18.80 -4.06
CA GLY A 457 -32.81 18.25 -3.43
C GLY A 457 -32.55 17.67 -2.03
N ALA A 458 -31.28 17.27 -1.78
CA ALA A 458 -30.82 16.81 -0.48
C ALA A 458 -29.35 17.17 -0.22
N ILE A 459 -29.05 17.54 1.02
CA ILE A 459 -27.69 17.73 1.51
C ILE A 459 -27.48 16.76 2.67
N CYS A 460 -26.53 15.83 2.48
CA CYS A 460 -26.15 14.84 3.48
C CYS A 460 -24.70 15.09 3.85
N SER A 461 -24.40 15.55 5.04
CA SER A 461 -23.04 15.86 5.45
C SER A 461 -22.79 15.56 6.92
N ASN A 462 -21.58 15.13 7.23
CA ASN A 462 -21.03 15.12 8.57
C ASN A 462 -20.10 16.33 8.68
N LEU A 463 -20.61 17.42 9.27
CA LEU A 463 -19.87 18.68 9.35
C LEU A 463 -18.63 18.55 10.24
N PRO A 464 -17.55 19.28 9.96
CA PRO A 464 -16.38 19.30 10.83
C PRO A 464 -16.72 19.88 12.20
N PHE A 465 -16.34 19.16 13.26
CA PHE A 465 -16.52 19.61 14.65
C PHE A 465 -15.20 20.18 15.16
N ILE A 466 -15.16 21.49 15.37
CA ILE A 466 -14.02 22.16 15.99
C ILE A 466 -14.45 22.52 17.41
N ALA A 467 -13.71 22.03 18.42
CA ALA A 467 -13.90 22.51 19.78
C ALA A 467 -13.44 23.97 19.85
N PHE A 468 -14.32 24.85 20.31
CA PHE A 468 -13.91 26.19 20.71
C PHE A 468 -13.22 26.07 22.07
N GLU A 469 -11.91 26.34 22.12
CA GLU A 469 -11.22 26.61 23.38
C GLU A 469 -11.55 28.00 23.90
#